data_57ea1440359890a30083f31a7fdc016e
#
_entry.id   57ea1440359890a30083f31a7fdc016e
#
_cell.length_a   1.000
_cell.length_b   1.000
_cell.length_c   1.000
_cell.angle_alpha   90.00
_cell.angle_beta   90.00
_cell.angle_gamma   90.00
#
_symmetry.space_group_name_H-M   'P 1'
#
loop_
_entity.id
_entity.type
_entity.pdbx_description
1 polymer ?
#
loop_
_entity_poly.entity_id
_entity_poly.type
_entity_poly.pdbx_seq_one_letter_code
_entity_poly.pdbx_strand_id
1 'polypeptide(L)'
;MLPVKSALAEIDADGAFVRSASKFEHRIGSEQFPAVAGRYMLYVSLACPWACRTLAVRALKGLEHVIPVTIVAPRWAITKPQQDAHMGWVFRSRAHASDGDLFEVPLVDPVFQADSIRAVYEAAEPDVEHEKVCS
;
A
#
# COMPACT_ATOMS: atom_id res chain seq x y z
N MET A 1 -9.12 23.25 -5.81
CA MET A 1 -9.08 21.84 -6.24
C MET A 1 -7.60 21.52 -6.47
N LEU A 2 -6.97 20.80 -5.56
CA LEU A 2 -5.57 20.40 -5.71
C LEU A 2 -5.48 19.38 -6.86
N PRO A 3 -4.47 19.47 -7.72
CA PRO A 3 -4.35 18.57 -8.86
C PRO A 3 -4.16 17.13 -8.37
N VAL A 4 -4.90 16.20 -8.97
CA VAL A 4 -4.70 14.76 -8.79
C VAL A 4 -3.32 14.42 -9.33
N LYS A 5 -2.38 14.05 -8.46
CA LYS A 5 -1.14 13.44 -8.93
C LYS A 5 -1.42 11.97 -9.26
N SER A 6 -1.42 11.68 -10.52
CA SER A 6 -1.38 10.30 -11.06
C SER A 6 0.08 9.94 -11.34
N ALA A 7 0.35 8.67 -11.69
CA ALA A 7 1.68 8.26 -12.17
C ALA A 7 2.17 9.11 -13.36
N LEU A 8 1.26 9.79 -14.08
CA LEU A 8 1.57 10.76 -15.13
C LEU A 8 2.15 12.07 -14.57
N ALA A 9 2.01 12.37 -13.29
CA ALA A 9 2.60 13.54 -12.65
C ALA A 9 4.08 13.35 -12.27
N GLU A 10 4.61 12.14 -12.40
CA GLU A 10 6.02 11.79 -12.24
C GLU A 10 6.78 11.84 -13.57
N ILE A 11 6.29 12.62 -14.53
CA ILE A 11 6.91 12.82 -15.85
C ILE A 11 7.51 14.23 -15.87
N ASP A 12 8.79 14.35 -16.24
CA ASP A 12 9.44 15.64 -16.46
C ASP A 12 9.04 16.30 -17.79
N ALA A 13 9.60 17.49 -18.04
CA ALA A 13 9.31 18.25 -19.26
C ALA A 13 9.72 17.52 -20.55
N ASP A 14 10.64 16.58 -20.47
CA ASP A 14 11.15 15.79 -21.61
C ASP A 14 10.40 14.44 -21.75
N GLY A 15 9.40 14.17 -20.90
CA GLY A 15 8.61 12.96 -20.92
C GLY A 15 9.27 11.76 -20.22
N ALA A 16 10.38 11.98 -19.50
CA ALA A 16 11.03 10.95 -18.74
C ALA A 16 10.35 10.73 -17.37
N PHE A 17 10.25 9.47 -16.95
CA PHE A 17 9.69 9.13 -15.64
C PHE A 17 10.70 9.45 -14.53
N VAL A 18 10.36 10.39 -13.66
CA VAL A 18 11.18 10.82 -12.52
C VAL A 18 10.52 10.40 -11.22
N ARG A 19 11.05 9.36 -10.60
CA ARG A 19 10.54 8.87 -9.32
C ARG A 19 11.07 9.70 -8.16
N SER A 20 10.18 10.14 -7.27
CA SER A 20 10.55 10.73 -5.99
C SER A 20 11.24 9.69 -5.10
N ALA A 21 12.20 10.12 -4.28
CA ALA A 21 12.82 9.24 -3.29
C ALA A 21 11.78 8.77 -2.27
N SER A 22 11.85 7.49 -1.87
CA SER A 22 11.00 6.94 -0.83
C SER A 22 11.40 7.52 0.53
N LYS A 23 10.42 7.87 1.37
CA LYS A 23 10.65 8.23 2.78
C LYS A 23 10.75 6.99 3.68
N PHE A 24 10.21 5.85 3.25
CA PHE A 24 10.21 4.60 3.99
C PHE A 24 11.34 3.69 3.52
N GLU A 25 12.54 3.94 4.06
CA GLU A 25 13.77 3.22 3.66
C GLU A 25 14.30 2.25 4.74
N HIS A 26 13.57 2.12 5.83
CA HIS A 26 13.95 1.23 6.91
C HIS A 26 13.95 -0.24 6.47
N ARG A 27 14.85 -1.01 7.04
CA ARG A 27 15.01 -2.43 6.72
C ARG A 27 14.81 -3.29 7.94
N ILE A 28 14.13 -4.42 7.77
CA ILE A 28 14.06 -5.47 8.79
C ILE A 28 15.48 -6.01 9.03
N GLY A 29 15.84 -6.16 10.31
CA GLY A 29 17.17 -6.55 10.74
C GLY A 29 18.02 -5.39 11.26
N SER A 30 17.53 -4.15 11.17
CA SER A 30 18.13 -3.00 11.85
C SER A 30 17.81 -3.02 13.36
N GLU A 31 18.50 -2.21 14.15
CA GLU A 31 18.26 -2.05 15.59
C GLU A 31 16.80 -1.61 15.86
N GLN A 32 16.30 -0.65 15.09
CA GLN A 32 14.94 -0.13 15.20
C GLN A 32 13.89 -1.15 14.73
N PHE A 33 14.21 -1.96 13.72
CA PHE A 33 13.33 -2.95 13.12
C PHE A 33 13.94 -4.36 13.15
N PRO A 34 14.08 -4.97 14.36
CA PRO A 34 14.67 -6.30 14.50
C PRO A 34 13.81 -7.37 13.82
N ALA A 35 14.44 -8.44 13.33
CA ALA A 35 13.77 -9.56 12.68
C ALA A 35 13.04 -10.45 13.71
N VAL A 36 11.84 -10.05 14.10
CA VAL A 36 11.00 -10.75 15.09
C VAL A 36 9.76 -11.30 14.39
N ALA A 37 9.47 -12.57 14.61
CA ALA A 37 8.29 -13.24 14.07
C ALA A 37 6.98 -12.57 14.53
N GLY A 38 6.03 -12.38 13.62
CA GLY A 38 4.74 -11.77 13.91
C GLY A 38 4.75 -10.26 14.15
N ARG A 39 5.93 -9.62 14.08
CA ARG A 39 6.05 -8.16 14.23
C ARG A 39 5.62 -7.40 12.98
N TYR A 40 5.74 -8.00 11.81
CA TYR A 40 5.55 -7.37 10.51
C TYR A 40 4.35 -7.93 9.79
N MET A 41 3.67 -7.10 9.02
CA MET A 41 2.59 -7.49 8.14
C MET A 41 2.90 -7.02 6.73
N LEU A 42 2.63 -7.89 5.75
CA LEU A 42 2.79 -7.57 4.34
C LEU A 42 1.44 -7.17 3.74
N TYR A 43 1.35 -5.96 3.21
CA TYR A 43 0.19 -5.46 2.48
C TYR A 43 0.40 -5.67 0.98
N VAL A 44 -0.56 -6.30 0.31
CA VAL A 44 -0.44 -6.64 -1.10
C VAL A 44 -1.73 -6.40 -1.86
N SER A 45 -1.61 -5.98 -3.12
CA SER A 45 -2.66 -6.15 -4.11
C SER A 45 -2.30 -7.32 -5.02
N LEU A 46 -3.21 -8.28 -5.20
CA LEU A 46 -3.00 -9.39 -6.12
C LEU A 46 -3.01 -8.95 -7.60
N ALA A 47 -3.48 -7.73 -7.88
CA ALA A 47 -3.37 -7.10 -9.19
C ALA A 47 -2.00 -6.49 -9.47
N CYS A 48 -1.13 -6.36 -8.44
CA CYS A 48 0.19 -5.76 -8.57
C CYS A 48 1.27 -6.81 -8.90
N PRO A 49 1.93 -6.74 -10.06
CA PRO A 49 2.97 -7.70 -10.41
C PRO A 49 4.21 -7.61 -9.50
N TRP A 50 4.44 -6.47 -8.85
CA TRP A 50 5.52 -6.33 -7.88
C TRP A 50 5.20 -7.03 -6.56
N ALA A 51 3.95 -7.03 -6.14
CA ALA A 51 3.50 -7.79 -4.98
C ALA A 51 3.69 -9.30 -5.17
N CYS A 52 3.52 -9.82 -6.40
CA CYS A 52 3.80 -11.21 -6.74
C CYS A 52 5.23 -11.63 -6.37
N ARG A 53 6.22 -10.76 -6.57
CA ARG A 53 7.62 -11.06 -6.22
C ARG A 53 7.81 -11.21 -4.71
N THR A 54 7.20 -10.33 -3.94
CA THR A 54 7.28 -10.38 -2.47
C THR A 54 6.58 -11.61 -1.92
N LEU A 55 5.42 -11.97 -2.47
CA LEU A 55 4.70 -13.20 -2.11
C LEU A 55 5.50 -14.45 -2.47
N ALA A 56 6.10 -14.51 -3.66
CA ALA A 56 6.95 -15.61 -4.08
C ALA A 56 8.17 -15.78 -3.16
N VAL A 57 8.85 -14.69 -2.81
CA VAL A 57 9.99 -14.74 -1.89
C VAL A 57 9.54 -15.17 -0.49
N ARG A 58 8.41 -14.67 0.00
CA ARG A 58 7.82 -15.08 1.28
C ARG A 58 7.58 -16.59 1.33
N ALA A 59 6.99 -17.16 0.28
CA ALA A 59 6.74 -18.61 0.15
C ALA A 59 8.05 -19.41 0.04
N LEU A 60 8.96 -19.00 -0.86
CA LEU A 60 10.25 -19.67 -1.07
C LEU A 60 11.12 -19.69 0.19
N LYS A 61 10.99 -18.69 1.05
CA LYS A 61 11.73 -18.60 2.31
C LYS A 61 10.98 -19.19 3.51
N GLY A 62 9.77 -19.75 3.31
CA GLY A 62 8.96 -20.33 4.37
C GLY A 62 8.55 -19.31 5.44
N LEU A 63 8.28 -18.05 5.05
CA LEU A 63 7.98 -16.95 5.96
C LEU A 63 6.48 -16.79 6.23
N GLU A 64 5.62 -17.68 5.72
CA GLU A 64 4.18 -17.56 5.82
C GLU A 64 3.66 -17.53 7.26
N HIS A 65 4.34 -18.23 8.15
CA HIS A 65 3.97 -18.32 9.57
C HIS A 65 4.52 -17.17 10.42
N VAL A 66 5.44 -16.35 9.88
CA VAL A 66 6.07 -15.23 10.63
C VAL A 66 5.73 -13.85 10.08
N ILE A 67 5.31 -13.77 8.81
CA ILE A 67 4.88 -12.53 8.15
C ILE A 67 3.48 -12.75 7.59
N PRO A 68 2.41 -12.40 8.32
CA PRO A 68 1.06 -12.45 7.79
C PRO A 68 0.89 -11.49 6.61
N VAL A 69 -0.08 -11.80 5.76
CA VAL A 69 -0.44 -11.01 4.58
C VAL A 69 -1.85 -10.47 4.76
N THR A 70 -2.04 -9.21 4.40
CA THR A 70 -3.36 -8.63 4.19
C THR A 70 -3.50 -8.15 2.76
N ILE A 71 -4.66 -8.36 2.16
CA ILE A 71 -4.93 -8.12 0.75
C ILE A 71 -5.81 -6.88 0.62
N VAL A 72 -5.47 -5.99 -0.31
CA VAL A 72 -6.29 -4.85 -0.69
C VAL A 72 -7.07 -5.13 -1.98
N ALA A 73 -8.11 -4.35 -2.24
CA ALA A 73 -8.92 -4.45 -3.45
C ALA A 73 -8.04 -4.37 -4.71
N PRO A 74 -8.40 -5.10 -5.79
CA PRO A 74 -7.56 -5.19 -6.99
C PRO A 74 -7.58 -3.92 -7.85
N ARG A 75 -8.38 -2.92 -7.49
CA ARG A 75 -8.49 -1.64 -8.18
C ARG A 75 -8.29 -0.47 -7.24
N TRP A 76 -7.77 0.62 -7.78
CA TRP A 76 -7.68 1.87 -7.06
C TRP A 76 -9.05 2.52 -6.91
N ALA A 77 -9.27 3.13 -5.76
CA ALA A 77 -10.43 3.97 -5.49
C ALA A 77 -9.99 5.27 -4.82
N ILE A 78 -10.88 6.26 -4.77
CA ILE A 78 -10.62 7.52 -4.07
C ILE A 78 -10.45 7.21 -2.58
N THR A 79 -9.29 7.55 -2.03
CA THR A 79 -8.92 7.23 -0.65
C THR A 79 -9.58 8.15 0.37
N LYS A 80 -9.78 9.43 0.02
CA LYS A 80 -10.44 10.45 0.86
C LYS A 80 -11.36 11.33 0.03
N PRO A 81 -12.57 10.87 -0.34
CA PRO A 81 -13.45 11.57 -1.28
C PRO A 81 -13.86 12.99 -0.87
N GLN A 82 -13.80 13.30 0.43
CA GLN A 82 -14.17 14.62 0.97
C GLN A 82 -13.00 15.60 1.06
N GLN A 83 -11.78 15.13 0.84
CA GLN A 83 -10.56 15.94 0.98
C GLN A 83 -9.88 16.19 -0.36
N ASP A 84 -9.71 15.15 -1.15
CA ASP A 84 -8.98 15.21 -2.42
C ASP A 84 -9.45 14.11 -3.38
N ALA A 85 -8.88 14.10 -4.58
CA ALA A 85 -9.16 13.12 -5.61
C ALA A 85 -8.05 12.06 -5.74
N HIS A 86 -7.21 11.89 -4.72
CA HIS A 86 -6.15 10.89 -4.73
C HIS A 86 -6.73 9.49 -4.81
N MET A 87 -6.27 8.71 -5.79
CA MET A 87 -6.62 7.31 -5.97
C MET A 87 -5.49 6.41 -5.48
N GLY A 88 -5.85 5.34 -4.78
CA GLY A 88 -4.88 4.37 -4.24
C GLY A 88 -5.54 3.07 -3.84
N TRP A 89 -4.75 2.18 -3.27
CA TRP A 89 -5.22 0.88 -2.79
C TRP A 89 -6.12 1.05 -1.56
N VAL A 90 -7.26 0.40 -1.59
CA VAL A 90 -8.30 0.49 -0.54
C VAL A 90 -8.70 -0.89 -0.04
N PHE A 91 -9.27 -0.94 1.16
CA PHE A 91 -9.93 -2.12 1.69
C PHE A 91 -11.40 -2.18 1.24
N ARG A 92 -12.07 -3.30 1.52
CA ARG A 92 -13.43 -3.56 1.04
C ARG A 92 -14.46 -2.50 1.44
N SER A 93 -14.28 -1.82 2.57
CA SER A 93 -15.15 -0.71 2.99
C SER A 93 -15.26 0.43 1.97
N ARG A 94 -14.25 0.59 1.10
CA ARG A 94 -14.19 1.60 0.04
C ARG A 94 -14.12 1.01 -1.37
N ALA A 95 -13.95 -0.29 -1.50
CA ALA A 95 -13.91 -0.97 -2.78
C ALA A 95 -15.30 -0.97 -3.44
N HIS A 96 -15.34 -1.05 -4.76
CA HIS A 96 -16.57 -1.34 -5.46
C HIS A 96 -17.08 -2.75 -5.09
N ALA A 97 -18.39 -2.92 -5.00
CA ALA A 97 -19.02 -4.20 -4.61
C ALA A 97 -18.52 -5.39 -5.47
N SER A 98 -18.27 -5.15 -6.76
CA SER A 98 -17.73 -6.14 -7.69
C SER A 98 -16.26 -6.54 -7.43
N ASP A 99 -15.52 -5.76 -6.67
CA ASP A 99 -14.10 -6.02 -6.41
C ASP A 99 -13.88 -6.96 -5.20
N GLY A 100 -14.87 -7.05 -4.30
CA GLY A 100 -14.76 -7.85 -3.07
C GLY A 100 -15.03 -9.34 -3.26
N ASP A 101 -15.70 -9.71 -4.33
CA ASP A 101 -16.13 -11.12 -4.55
C ASP A 101 -15.02 -12.03 -5.09
N LEU A 102 -13.93 -11.44 -5.58
CA LEU A 102 -12.84 -12.20 -6.20
C LEU A 102 -11.76 -12.63 -5.23
N PHE A 103 -11.64 -11.98 -4.05
CA PHE A 103 -10.59 -12.24 -3.06
C PHE A 103 -11.11 -11.98 -1.65
N GLU A 104 -10.53 -12.62 -0.65
CA GLU A 104 -10.80 -12.36 0.77
C GLU A 104 -10.19 -11.01 1.22
N VAL A 105 -10.67 -9.93 0.63
CA VAL A 105 -10.27 -8.58 1.02
C VAL A 105 -10.95 -8.24 2.34
N PRO A 106 -10.21 -7.91 3.41
CA PRO A 106 -10.80 -7.50 4.66
C PRO A 106 -11.57 -6.18 4.53
N LEU A 107 -12.54 -5.96 5.43
CA LEU A 107 -13.36 -4.76 5.43
C LEU A 107 -12.50 -3.50 5.64
N VAL A 108 -11.57 -3.58 6.60
CA VAL A 108 -10.57 -2.55 6.93
C VAL A 108 -9.23 -3.21 7.25
N ASP A 109 -8.19 -2.41 7.34
CA ASP A 109 -6.89 -2.86 7.82
C ASP A 109 -6.98 -3.50 9.22
N PRO A 110 -6.37 -4.67 9.45
CA PRO A 110 -6.46 -5.36 10.73
C PRO A 110 -5.66 -4.69 11.86
N VAL A 111 -4.70 -3.81 11.55
CA VAL A 111 -3.82 -3.18 12.56
C VAL A 111 -4.35 -1.82 13.00
N PHE A 112 -4.59 -0.91 12.06
CA PHE A 112 -5.00 0.47 12.33
C PHE A 112 -6.49 0.72 12.08
N GLN A 113 -7.24 -0.29 11.64
CA GLN A 113 -8.64 -0.16 11.21
C GLN A 113 -8.83 0.84 10.08
N ALA A 114 -7.79 1.04 9.29
CA ALA A 114 -7.77 1.95 8.15
C ALA A 114 -8.58 1.40 6.97
N ASP A 115 -9.16 2.27 6.17
CA ASP A 115 -9.95 1.92 4.98
C ASP A 115 -9.14 1.94 3.68
N SER A 116 -7.90 2.41 3.74
CA SER A 116 -6.99 2.53 2.60
C SER A 116 -5.52 2.41 3.04
N ILE A 117 -4.65 2.04 2.11
CA ILE A 117 -3.20 1.99 2.37
C ILE A 117 -2.66 3.39 2.67
N ARG A 118 -3.22 4.44 2.05
CA ARG A 118 -2.90 5.82 2.40
C ARG A 118 -3.09 6.08 3.90
N ALA A 119 -4.23 5.67 4.46
CA ALA A 119 -4.50 5.86 5.88
C ALA A 119 -3.56 5.03 6.78
N VAL A 120 -3.10 3.86 6.32
CA VAL A 120 -2.05 3.08 7.02
C VAL A 120 -0.73 3.86 7.09
N TYR A 121 -0.29 4.47 5.98
CA TYR A 121 0.92 5.29 5.96
C TYR A 121 0.80 6.54 6.84
N GLU A 122 -0.35 7.22 6.81
CA GLU A 122 -0.63 8.38 7.67
C GLU A 122 -0.60 8.02 9.17
N ALA A 123 -1.08 6.83 9.52
CA ALA A 123 -1.02 6.34 10.89
C ALA A 123 0.42 6.00 11.33
N ALA A 124 1.25 5.52 10.40
CA ALA A 124 2.65 5.20 10.67
C ALA A 124 3.56 6.45 10.74
N GLU A 125 3.29 7.44 9.93
CA GLU A 125 4.05 8.69 9.81
C GLU A 125 3.10 9.85 9.52
N PRO A 126 2.61 10.57 10.56
CA PRO A 126 1.60 11.62 10.40
C PRO A 126 2.04 12.79 9.50
N ASP A 127 3.35 13.03 9.40
CA ASP A 127 3.92 14.12 8.59
C ASP A 127 4.27 13.68 7.16
N VAL A 128 3.87 12.47 6.74
CA VAL A 128 4.11 12.01 5.38
C VAL A 128 3.30 12.84 4.36
N GLU A 129 4.01 13.42 3.40
CA GLU A 129 3.35 14.02 2.24
C GLU A 129 2.77 12.92 1.35
N HIS A 130 1.44 12.85 1.28
CA HIS A 130 0.68 11.79 0.60
C HIS A 130 0.95 11.68 -0.90
N GLU A 131 1.61 12.68 -1.46
CA GLU A 131 2.01 12.69 -2.86
C GLU A 131 3.06 11.64 -3.22
N LYS A 132 3.71 11.03 -2.22
CA LYS A 132 4.87 10.14 -2.38
C LYS A 132 4.64 8.71 -1.88
N VAL A 133 3.42 8.40 -1.47
CA VAL A 133 3.08 7.03 -1.07
C VAL A 133 2.91 6.20 -2.32
N CYS A 134 3.86 5.28 -2.54
CA CYS A 134 3.80 4.35 -3.67
C CYS A 134 2.47 3.63 -3.74
N SER A 135 1.87 3.79 -4.85
CA SER A 135 0.84 2.91 -5.38
C SER A 135 1.44 1.57 -5.79
#